data_4cba67ddda3cb72d45771b9d8d6d98d7
#
_entry.id   4cba67ddda3cb72d45771b9d8d6d98d7
#
_cell.length_a   1.000
_cell.length_b   1.000
_cell.length_c   1.000
_cell.angle_alpha   90.00
_cell.angle_beta   90.00
_cell.angle_gamma   90.00
#
_symmetry.space_group_name_H-M   'P 1'
#
loop_
_entity.id
_entity.type
_entity.pdbx_description
1 polymer ?
#
loop_
_entity_poly.entity_id
_entity_poly.type
_entity_poly.pdbx_seq_one_letter_code
_entity_poly.pdbx_strand_id
1 'polypeptide(L)'
;MTPGARAQAAVELLDQVIEAARGGGAAADTLVARYFKTRRYAGAKDRRAVRELVYRAIRRFAEPPPTGRAALLGLAAEDAELLTAFDGSAHAPVPPAADEAPVSPDEPPVPLRLRDRLDPLVRPEEWPALLGRAPLDVRVNRLRGNREQAQSALGGEPTPLSPLGLRLPEGTAVEDSEAWRSGLVEVQDEGSQLLALACTARPGMDVVDLCAGAGGKTLALAAEMENRGRLVASDVDRTRLSRMRPRLERAGVSIVEPRLLDPGREREALEGLKGQADLVLVDAPCSGTGTWRRNPELRWRLDPARLERLVKQQAYLLDLGAELVRPGGIIVYAVCSLLAEEGRGQAEAFGVRSSMVSEAPLIPGGRPAGPGLLLTPGHDGTDGFFVARWRAPC
;
A
#
# COMPACT_ATOMS: atom_id res chain seq x y z
N MET A 1 -5.26 27.60 -14.33
CA MET A 1 -5.83 26.88 -15.49
C MET A 1 -7.33 27.10 -15.53
N THR A 2 -7.94 27.18 -16.72
CA THR A 2 -9.40 27.16 -16.89
C THR A 2 -9.98 25.79 -16.55
N PRO A 3 -11.30 25.65 -16.29
CA PRO A 3 -11.93 24.34 -16.13
C PRO A 3 -11.65 23.39 -17.32
N GLY A 4 -11.78 23.89 -18.55
CA GLY A 4 -11.46 23.10 -19.77
C GLY A 4 -10.01 22.66 -19.83
N ALA A 5 -9.05 23.53 -19.51
CA ALA A 5 -7.63 23.15 -19.48
C ALA A 5 -7.31 22.11 -18.39
N ARG A 6 -8.05 22.11 -17.27
CA ARG A 6 -7.93 21.04 -16.23
C ARG A 6 -8.51 19.72 -16.75
N ALA A 7 -9.66 19.77 -17.44
CA ALA A 7 -10.29 18.61 -18.05
C ALA A 7 -9.34 17.98 -19.11
N GLN A 8 -8.74 18.79 -19.99
CA GLN A 8 -7.79 18.30 -20.98
C GLN A 8 -6.55 17.65 -20.33
N ALA A 9 -6.01 18.27 -19.29
CA ALA A 9 -4.90 17.68 -18.52
C ALA A 9 -5.28 16.36 -17.86
N ALA A 10 -6.52 16.22 -17.39
CA ALA A 10 -7.02 14.96 -16.83
C ALA A 10 -7.18 13.88 -17.91
N VAL A 11 -7.65 14.23 -19.12
CA VAL A 11 -7.71 13.31 -20.26
C VAL A 11 -6.32 12.77 -20.59
N GLU A 12 -5.32 13.66 -20.78
CA GLU A 12 -3.94 13.28 -21.10
C GLU A 12 -3.31 12.37 -20.02
N LEU A 13 -3.58 12.65 -18.76
CA LEU A 13 -3.10 11.82 -17.64
C LEU A 13 -3.80 10.46 -17.60
N LEU A 14 -5.12 10.42 -17.83
CA LEU A 14 -5.87 9.18 -17.87
C LEU A 14 -5.40 8.28 -19.01
N ASP A 15 -5.11 8.83 -20.21
CA ASP A 15 -4.52 8.07 -21.31
C ASP A 15 -3.19 7.42 -20.88
N GLN A 16 -2.30 8.18 -20.23
CA GLN A 16 -1.03 7.65 -19.72
C GLN A 16 -1.24 6.55 -18.64
N VAL A 17 -2.21 6.73 -17.75
CA VAL A 17 -2.51 5.73 -16.72
C VAL A 17 -3.09 4.46 -17.32
N ILE A 18 -3.99 4.57 -18.31
CA ILE A 18 -4.60 3.44 -19.02
C ILE A 18 -3.51 2.66 -19.79
N GLU A 19 -2.65 3.36 -20.53
CA GLU A 19 -1.53 2.76 -21.24
C GLU A 19 -0.57 2.06 -20.29
N ALA A 20 -0.18 2.72 -19.20
CA ALA A 20 0.69 2.15 -18.18
C ALA A 20 0.06 0.95 -17.45
N ALA A 21 -1.25 0.92 -17.29
CA ALA A 21 -1.95 -0.23 -16.71
C ALA A 21 -1.88 -1.46 -17.63
N ARG A 22 -2.00 -1.27 -18.94
CA ARG A 22 -1.92 -2.34 -19.95
C ARG A 22 -0.50 -2.81 -20.21
N GLY A 23 0.47 -1.90 -20.20
CA GLY A 23 1.87 -2.17 -20.58
C GLY A 23 2.84 -2.36 -19.41
N GLY A 24 2.38 -2.40 -18.14
CA GLY A 24 3.26 -2.55 -16.98
C GLY A 24 4.09 -1.29 -16.62
N GLY A 25 3.64 -0.09 -17.04
CA GLY A 25 4.32 1.18 -16.83
C GLY A 25 4.28 1.71 -15.38
N ALA A 26 4.59 3.00 -15.18
CA ALA A 26 4.65 3.63 -13.86
C ALA A 26 3.26 3.72 -13.19
N ALA A 27 3.22 3.83 -11.86
CA ALA A 27 1.99 4.03 -11.09
C ALA A 27 1.37 5.41 -11.35
N ALA A 28 0.06 5.55 -11.13
CA ALA A 28 -0.68 6.78 -11.44
C ALA A 28 -0.13 8.01 -10.71
N ASP A 29 0.26 7.89 -9.44
CA ASP A 29 0.89 8.96 -8.66
C ASP A 29 2.20 9.44 -9.29
N THR A 30 3.03 8.51 -9.75
CA THR A 30 4.29 8.80 -10.44
C THR A 30 4.05 9.51 -11.78
N LEU A 31 3.04 9.09 -12.54
CA LEU A 31 2.66 9.73 -13.80
C LEU A 31 2.16 11.17 -13.56
N VAL A 32 1.29 11.37 -12.57
CA VAL A 32 0.82 12.70 -12.16
C VAL A 32 1.97 13.60 -11.73
N ALA A 33 2.90 13.08 -10.91
CA ALA A 33 4.07 13.85 -10.48
C ALA A 33 4.98 14.25 -11.66
N ARG A 34 5.24 13.33 -12.59
CA ARG A 34 6.03 13.58 -13.81
C ARG A 34 5.35 14.58 -14.72
N TYR A 35 4.04 14.48 -14.91
CA TYR A 35 3.25 15.38 -15.73
C TYR A 35 3.39 16.84 -15.28
N PHE A 36 3.28 17.09 -13.97
CA PHE A 36 3.39 18.45 -13.43
C PHE A 36 4.83 18.94 -13.24
N LYS A 37 5.83 18.06 -13.27
CA LYS A 37 7.25 18.47 -13.21
C LYS A 37 7.64 19.37 -14.40
N THR A 38 7.08 19.10 -15.57
CA THR A 38 7.32 19.88 -16.81
C THR A 38 6.34 21.02 -17.00
N ARG A 39 5.20 21.05 -16.28
CA ARG A 39 4.12 22.05 -16.40
C ARG A 39 4.10 23.00 -15.22
N ARG A 40 5.18 23.78 -15.08
CA ARG A 40 5.38 24.68 -13.92
C ARG A 40 4.34 25.81 -13.79
N TYR A 41 3.60 26.12 -14.88
CA TYR A 41 2.52 27.09 -14.88
C TYR A 41 1.28 26.64 -14.10
N ALA A 42 1.13 25.33 -13.86
CA ALA A 42 0.04 24.80 -13.06
C ALA A 42 0.30 25.04 -11.56
N GLY A 43 -0.52 25.88 -10.94
CA GLY A 43 -0.46 26.15 -9.50
C GLY A 43 -0.93 24.96 -8.66
N ALA A 44 -0.72 25.03 -7.35
CA ALA A 44 -1.10 23.96 -6.41
C ALA A 44 -2.60 23.60 -6.49
N LYS A 45 -3.47 24.61 -6.63
CA LYS A 45 -4.93 24.43 -6.78
C LYS A 45 -5.27 23.66 -8.06
N ASP A 46 -4.60 24.01 -9.18
CA ASP A 46 -4.83 23.32 -10.46
C ASP A 46 -4.37 21.87 -10.41
N ARG A 47 -3.17 21.62 -9.87
CA ARG A 47 -2.64 20.26 -9.71
C ARG A 47 -3.56 19.39 -8.87
N ARG A 48 -4.12 19.94 -7.79
CA ARG A 48 -5.07 19.23 -6.93
C ARG A 48 -6.35 18.91 -7.69
N ALA A 49 -6.93 19.88 -8.42
CA ALA A 49 -8.15 19.68 -9.19
C ALA A 49 -7.99 18.65 -10.30
N VAL A 50 -6.90 18.69 -11.08
CA VAL A 50 -6.61 17.70 -12.11
C VAL A 50 -6.41 16.30 -11.50
N ARG A 51 -5.64 16.21 -10.41
CA ARG A 51 -5.45 14.94 -9.69
C ARG A 51 -6.79 14.37 -9.21
N GLU A 52 -7.66 15.19 -8.67
CA GLU A 52 -8.99 14.76 -8.22
C GLU A 52 -9.81 14.19 -9.37
N LEU A 53 -9.87 14.87 -10.53
CA LEU A 53 -10.57 14.38 -11.71
C LEU A 53 -10.03 13.01 -12.17
N VAL A 54 -8.70 12.87 -12.24
CA VAL A 54 -8.05 11.61 -12.63
C VAL A 54 -8.43 10.48 -11.68
N TYR A 55 -8.31 10.68 -10.37
CA TYR A 55 -8.61 9.62 -9.40
C TYR A 55 -10.11 9.33 -9.27
N ARG A 56 -10.99 10.33 -9.44
CA ARG A 56 -12.45 10.11 -9.53
C ARG A 56 -12.76 9.18 -10.72
N ALA A 57 -12.22 9.49 -11.90
CA ALA A 57 -12.42 8.66 -13.08
C ALA A 57 -11.87 7.24 -12.87
N ILE A 58 -10.64 7.10 -12.36
CA ILE A 58 -10.08 5.77 -12.10
C ILE A 58 -11.00 4.98 -11.16
N ARG A 59 -11.47 5.56 -10.05
CA ARG A 59 -12.32 4.84 -9.08
C ARG A 59 -13.64 4.35 -9.66
N ARG A 60 -14.15 5.02 -10.68
CA ARG A 60 -15.48 4.78 -11.24
C ARG A 60 -15.55 3.58 -12.18
N PHE A 61 -14.43 3.14 -12.77
CA PHE A 61 -14.38 2.07 -13.76
C PHE A 61 -13.67 0.83 -13.20
N ALA A 62 -14.34 -0.32 -13.22
CA ALA A 62 -13.74 -1.60 -12.82
C ALA A 62 -12.60 -2.01 -13.76
N GLU A 63 -12.82 -1.86 -15.06
CA GLU A 63 -11.84 -2.09 -16.12
C GLU A 63 -11.36 -0.77 -16.73
N PRO A 64 -10.14 -0.73 -17.34
CA PRO A 64 -9.63 0.49 -17.95
C PRO A 64 -10.49 0.88 -19.15
N PRO A 65 -11.06 2.10 -19.18
CA PRO A 65 -11.79 2.61 -20.33
C PRO A 65 -10.91 2.62 -21.60
N PRO A 66 -11.51 2.75 -22.80
CA PRO A 66 -10.75 2.78 -24.06
C PRO A 66 -9.72 3.91 -24.09
N THR A 67 -10.10 5.11 -23.64
CA THR A 67 -9.29 6.32 -23.63
C THR A 67 -9.56 7.17 -22.37
N GLY A 68 -8.65 8.10 -22.08
CA GLY A 68 -8.84 9.07 -21.00
C GLY A 68 -10.03 10.00 -21.26
N ARG A 69 -10.31 10.33 -22.53
CA ARG A 69 -11.48 11.11 -22.92
C ARG A 69 -12.77 10.33 -22.61
N ALA A 70 -12.86 9.07 -22.99
CA ALA A 70 -14.03 8.21 -22.69
C ALA A 70 -14.26 8.08 -21.17
N ALA A 71 -13.17 7.94 -20.39
CA ALA A 71 -13.23 7.92 -18.93
C ALA A 71 -13.82 9.22 -18.36
N LEU A 72 -13.36 10.37 -18.86
CA LEU A 72 -13.79 11.67 -18.34
C LEU A 72 -15.21 12.03 -18.77
N LEU A 73 -15.64 11.65 -19.98
CA LEU A 73 -17.02 11.78 -20.43
C LEU A 73 -17.97 10.90 -19.65
N GLY A 74 -17.58 9.66 -19.32
CA GLY A 74 -18.36 8.78 -18.43
C GLY A 74 -18.56 9.40 -17.05
N LEU A 75 -17.55 10.06 -16.51
CA LEU A 75 -17.69 10.82 -15.26
C LEU A 75 -18.59 12.06 -15.42
N ALA A 76 -18.46 12.76 -16.56
CA ALA A 76 -19.25 13.95 -16.86
C ALA A 76 -20.75 13.65 -17.11
N ALA A 77 -21.11 12.41 -17.45
CA ALA A 77 -22.51 12.00 -17.54
C ALA A 77 -23.26 12.13 -16.21
N GLU A 78 -22.54 12.08 -15.09
CA GLU A 78 -23.08 12.25 -13.73
C GLU A 78 -22.75 13.64 -13.12
N ASP A 79 -21.99 14.47 -13.85
CA ASP A 79 -21.48 15.77 -13.38
C ASP A 79 -21.63 16.82 -14.49
N ALA A 80 -22.78 17.50 -14.50
CA ALA A 80 -23.10 18.49 -15.53
C ALA A 80 -22.10 19.67 -15.56
N GLU A 81 -21.49 20.03 -14.42
CA GLU A 81 -20.46 21.07 -14.37
C GLU A 81 -19.19 20.60 -15.13
N LEU A 82 -18.79 19.36 -14.95
CA LEU A 82 -17.65 18.78 -15.68
C LEU A 82 -17.92 18.74 -17.18
N LEU A 83 -19.15 18.49 -17.60
CA LEU A 83 -19.51 18.47 -19.03
C LEU A 83 -19.29 19.85 -19.69
N THR A 84 -19.55 20.94 -18.96
CA THR A 84 -19.32 22.31 -19.49
C THR A 84 -17.84 22.61 -19.77
N ALA A 85 -16.92 21.83 -19.21
CA ALA A 85 -15.48 21.97 -19.47
C ALA A 85 -15.05 21.40 -20.83
N PHE A 86 -15.95 20.72 -21.57
CA PHE A 86 -15.75 20.26 -22.94
C PHE A 86 -16.29 21.29 -23.94
N ASP A 87 -15.75 22.50 -23.91
CA ASP A 87 -16.26 23.65 -24.66
C ASP A 87 -15.47 23.99 -25.93
N GLY A 88 -14.38 23.24 -26.20
CA GLY A 88 -13.52 23.46 -27.37
C GLY A 88 -12.71 24.76 -27.35
N SER A 89 -12.71 25.49 -26.23
CA SER A 89 -11.89 26.67 -26.05
C SER A 89 -10.39 26.34 -26.04
N ALA A 90 -9.53 27.35 -26.08
CA ALA A 90 -8.08 27.13 -26.08
C ALA A 90 -7.65 26.26 -24.89
N HIS A 91 -7.02 25.12 -25.17
CA HIS A 91 -6.58 24.10 -24.20
C HIS A 91 -7.71 23.30 -23.52
N ALA A 92 -8.96 23.39 -23.98
CA ALA A 92 -10.06 22.54 -23.51
C ALA A 92 -10.30 21.38 -24.46
N PRO A 93 -10.85 20.25 -23.98
CA PRO A 93 -11.31 19.20 -24.87
C PRO A 93 -12.49 19.70 -25.71
N VAL A 94 -12.57 19.23 -26.96
CA VAL A 94 -13.70 19.57 -27.84
C VAL A 94 -15.02 19.04 -27.26
N PRO A 95 -16.16 19.69 -27.56
CA PRO A 95 -17.48 19.19 -27.17
C PRO A 95 -17.67 17.73 -27.63
N PRO A 96 -18.41 16.91 -26.87
CA PRO A 96 -18.72 15.56 -27.31
C PRO A 96 -19.54 15.59 -28.60
N ALA A 97 -19.23 14.68 -29.53
CA ALA A 97 -20.00 14.50 -30.75
C ALA A 97 -21.37 13.88 -30.41
N ALA A 98 -22.38 14.11 -31.28
CA ALA A 98 -23.74 13.63 -31.03
C ALA A 98 -23.84 12.09 -30.95
N ASP A 99 -22.92 11.38 -31.57
CA ASP A 99 -22.81 9.93 -31.59
C ASP A 99 -21.76 9.39 -30.60
N GLU A 100 -21.05 10.26 -29.86
CA GLU A 100 -20.06 9.88 -28.85
C GLU A 100 -20.77 9.49 -27.54
N ALA A 101 -21.10 8.20 -27.40
CA ALA A 101 -21.71 7.70 -26.19
C ALA A 101 -20.68 7.67 -25.03
N PRO A 102 -21.05 8.18 -23.83
CA PRO A 102 -20.19 8.03 -22.66
C PRO A 102 -20.09 6.55 -22.28
N VAL A 103 -18.90 6.13 -21.84
CA VAL A 103 -18.73 4.82 -21.23
C VAL A 103 -19.46 4.80 -19.90
N SER A 104 -20.41 3.90 -19.72
CA SER A 104 -21.12 3.75 -18.44
C SER A 104 -20.16 3.21 -17.39
N PRO A 105 -20.17 3.79 -16.18
CA PRO A 105 -19.41 3.25 -15.06
C PRO A 105 -19.89 1.84 -14.70
N ASP A 106 -18.96 1.00 -14.25
CA ASP A 106 -19.30 -0.31 -13.71
C ASP A 106 -19.92 -0.20 -12.30
N GLU A 107 -20.95 -0.98 -12.05
CA GLU A 107 -21.51 -1.11 -10.72
C GLU A 107 -21.64 -2.59 -10.32
N PRO A 108 -20.97 -3.01 -9.27
CA PRO A 108 -19.93 -2.30 -8.50
C PRO A 108 -18.61 -2.19 -9.29
N PRO A 109 -17.77 -1.17 -9.02
CA PRO A 109 -16.55 -0.93 -9.76
C PRO A 109 -15.41 -1.88 -9.36
N VAL A 110 -15.71 -3.14 -9.13
CA VAL A 110 -14.78 -4.25 -8.87
C VAL A 110 -14.72 -5.13 -10.10
N PRO A 111 -13.53 -5.37 -10.69
CA PRO A 111 -13.39 -6.21 -11.87
C PRO A 111 -14.04 -7.58 -11.72
N LEU A 112 -14.86 -7.98 -12.68
CA LEU A 112 -15.58 -9.25 -12.62
C LEU A 112 -14.62 -10.43 -12.38
N ARG A 113 -13.46 -10.42 -13.04
CA ARG A 113 -12.41 -11.45 -12.91
C ARG A 113 -11.80 -11.57 -11.51
N LEU A 114 -12.00 -10.58 -10.64
CA LEU A 114 -11.44 -10.55 -9.28
C LEU A 114 -12.50 -10.83 -8.19
N ARG A 115 -13.79 -10.74 -8.51
CA ARG A 115 -14.87 -10.88 -7.52
C ARG A 115 -14.82 -12.22 -6.79
N ASP A 116 -14.70 -13.32 -7.54
CA ASP A 116 -14.64 -14.68 -6.99
C ASP A 116 -13.28 -15.04 -6.39
N ARG A 117 -12.26 -14.17 -6.57
CA ARG A 117 -10.93 -14.33 -6.01
C ARG A 117 -10.71 -13.56 -4.71
N LEU A 118 -11.60 -12.60 -4.41
CA LEU A 118 -11.59 -11.96 -3.10
C LEU A 118 -11.83 -13.00 -2.00
N ASP A 119 -11.17 -12.81 -0.84
CA ASP A 119 -11.45 -13.65 0.32
C ASP A 119 -12.96 -13.61 0.63
N PRO A 120 -13.60 -14.73 0.95
CA PRO A 120 -15.02 -14.79 1.25
C PRO A 120 -15.52 -13.85 2.36
N LEU A 121 -14.61 -13.34 3.19
CA LEU A 121 -14.92 -12.33 4.19
C LEU A 121 -15.10 -10.92 3.58
N VAL A 122 -14.60 -10.67 2.37
CA VAL A 122 -14.76 -9.39 1.65
C VAL A 122 -16.08 -9.41 0.89
N ARG A 123 -17.16 -9.15 1.60
CA ARG A 123 -18.52 -9.21 1.06
C ARG A 123 -18.82 -8.05 0.11
N PRO A 124 -19.80 -8.19 -0.80
CA PRO A 124 -20.21 -7.11 -1.71
C PRO A 124 -20.57 -5.79 -1.02
N GLU A 125 -21.11 -5.85 0.20
CA GLU A 125 -21.48 -4.69 1.00
C GLU A 125 -20.23 -3.85 1.42
N GLU A 126 -19.04 -4.48 1.46
CA GLU A 126 -17.78 -3.80 1.78
C GLU A 126 -17.10 -3.18 0.54
N TRP A 127 -17.49 -3.55 -0.68
CA TRP A 127 -16.82 -3.10 -1.90
C TRP A 127 -16.78 -1.58 -2.09
N PRO A 128 -17.81 -0.80 -1.74
CA PRO A 128 -17.71 0.67 -1.79
C PRO A 128 -16.57 1.22 -0.93
N ALA A 129 -16.30 0.61 0.23
CA ALA A 129 -15.21 1.02 1.11
C ALA A 129 -13.82 0.74 0.51
N LEU A 130 -13.68 -0.26 -0.38
CA LEU A 130 -12.41 -0.56 -1.06
C LEU A 130 -11.97 0.55 -2.02
N LEU A 131 -12.91 1.36 -2.50
CA LEU A 131 -12.69 2.41 -3.50
C LEU A 131 -12.92 3.81 -2.96
N GLY A 132 -13.36 3.92 -1.70
CA GLY A 132 -13.46 5.18 -0.99
C GLY A 132 -12.09 5.88 -0.88
N ARG A 133 -12.07 7.08 -0.39
CA ARG A 133 -10.82 7.78 -0.10
C ARG A 133 -10.20 7.25 1.19
N ALA A 134 -8.93 6.88 1.15
CA ALA A 134 -8.21 6.48 2.35
C ALA A 134 -8.01 7.66 3.29
N PRO A 135 -8.18 7.48 4.60
CA PRO A 135 -7.81 8.49 5.58
C PRO A 135 -6.29 8.76 5.55
N LEU A 136 -5.90 9.89 6.11
CA LEU A 136 -4.51 10.24 6.32
C LEU A 136 -4.10 9.82 7.73
N ASP A 137 -3.48 8.67 7.84
CA ASP A 137 -2.99 8.16 9.11
C ASP A 137 -1.47 8.34 9.21
N VAL A 138 -1.00 8.67 10.40
CA VAL A 138 0.42 8.73 10.76
C VAL A 138 0.69 7.80 11.93
N ARG A 139 1.87 7.20 11.94
CA ARG A 139 2.40 6.44 13.07
C ARG A 139 3.36 7.30 13.88
N VAL A 140 3.18 7.34 15.17
CA VAL A 140 4.10 8.00 16.10
C VAL A 140 5.36 7.17 16.30
N ASN A 141 6.51 7.80 16.24
CA ASN A 141 7.80 7.18 16.49
C ASN A 141 8.18 7.28 17.98
N ARG A 142 8.09 6.17 18.69
CA ARG A 142 8.41 6.09 20.12
C ARG A 142 9.85 6.45 20.48
N LEU A 143 10.78 6.39 19.52
CA LEU A 143 12.16 6.84 19.73
C LEU A 143 12.28 8.37 19.79
N ARG A 144 11.27 9.11 19.34
CA ARG A 144 11.27 10.58 19.24
C ARG A 144 10.25 11.24 20.14
N GLY A 145 9.26 10.50 20.62
CA GLY A 145 8.22 11.04 21.50
C GLY A 145 7.02 10.12 21.64
N ASN A 146 5.89 10.70 22.00
CA ASN A 146 4.65 9.99 22.25
C ASN A 146 3.48 10.55 21.42
N ARG A 147 2.31 9.90 21.52
CA ARG A 147 1.12 10.23 20.74
C ARG A 147 0.54 11.60 21.13
N GLU A 148 0.59 11.96 22.39
CA GLU A 148 0.10 13.24 22.91
C GLU A 148 0.90 14.42 22.34
N GLN A 149 2.22 14.28 22.22
CA GLN A 149 3.10 15.28 21.58
C GLN A 149 2.80 15.42 20.09
N ALA A 150 2.63 14.29 19.39
CA ALA A 150 2.29 14.30 17.97
C ALA A 150 0.90 14.90 17.70
N GLN A 151 -0.08 14.58 18.55
CA GLN A 151 -1.43 15.14 18.49
C GLN A 151 -1.44 16.66 18.76
N SER A 152 -0.68 17.11 19.73
CA SER A 152 -0.53 18.57 20.01
C SER A 152 0.10 19.31 18.83
N ALA A 153 1.03 18.66 18.10
CA ALA A 153 1.74 19.29 16.98
C ALA A 153 0.94 19.28 15.65
N LEU A 154 0.12 18.26 15.41
CA LEU A 154 -0.55 18.03 14.13
C LEU A 154 -2.08 18.10 14.20
N GLY A 155 -2.64 18.05 15.41
CA GLY A 155 -4.07 17.78 15.60
C GLY A 155 -4.41 16.33 15.28
N GLY A 156 -5.66 16.10 14.90
CA GLY A 156 -6.19 14.78 14.58
C GLY A 156 -6.62 13.98 15.80
N GLU A 157 -7.08 12.75 15.54
CA GLU A 157 -7.64 11.87 16.56
C GLU A 157 -6.85 10.56 16.61
N PRO A 158 -6.72 9.93 17.78
CA PRO A 158 -6.19 8.58 17.87
C PRO A 158 -6.91 7.63 16.91
N THR A 159 -6.16 6.81 16.19
CA THR A 159 -6.78 5.76 15.39
C THR A 159 -7.39 4.68 16.28
N PRO A 160 -8.48 4.00 15.83
CA PRO A 160 -9.23 3.08 16.68
C PRO A 160 -8.44 1.87 17.20
N LEU A 161 -7.51 1.36 16.40
CA LEU A 161 -6.86 0.08 16.65
C LEU A 161 -5.38 0.22 17.04
N SER A 162 -4.63 1.12 16.37
CA SER A 162 -3.21 1.27 16.67
C SER A 162 -2.97 2.18 17.88
N PRO A 163 -2.20 1.74 18.89
CA PRO A 163 -1.83 2.58 20.02
C PRO A 163 -0.91 3.74 19.65
N LEU A 164 -0.32 3.70 18.45
CA LEU A 164 0.64 4.68 17.92
C LEU A 164 0.07 5.53 16.78
N GLY A 165 -1.16 5.25 16.37
CA GLY A 165 -1.79 5.90 15.23
C GLY A 165 -2.47 7.21 15.57
N LEU A 166 -2.36 8.19 14.66
CA LEU A 166 -3.20 9.39 14.61
C LEU A 166 -3.81 9.51 13.21
N ARG A 167 -5.12 9.78 13.16
CA ARG A 167 -5.85 10.10 11.93
C ARG A 167 -5.96 11.61 11.80
N LEU A 168 -5.39 12.14 10.75
CA LEU A 168 -5.30 13.58 10.53
C LEU A 168 -6.43 14.08 9.62
N PRO A 169 -6.83 15.36 9.75
CA PRO A 169 -7.75 16.00 8.83
C PRO A 169 -7.24 15.90 7.38
N GLU A 170 -8.18 15.77 6.45
CA GLU A 170 -7.85 15.75 5.04
C GLU A 170 -7.12 17.03 4.60
N GLY A 171 -6.05 16.84 3.81
CA GLY A 171 -5.25 17.97 3.31
C GLY A 171 -4.18 18.47 4.27
N THR A 172 -4.01 17.86 5.45
CA THR A 172 -2.89 18.17 6.34
C THR A 172 -1.56 17.95 5.62
N ALA A 173 -0.72 18.99 5.56
CA ALA A 173 0.61 18.95 4.95
C ALA A 173 1.64 18.37 5.96
N VAL A 174 1.59 17.06 6.17
CA VAL A 174 2.42 16.39 7.19
C VAL A 174 3.90 16.62 6.96
N GLU A 175 4.37 16.52 5.71
CA GLU A 175 5.79 16.64 5.34
C GLU A 175 6.35 18.06 5.58
N ASP A 176 5.49 19.06 5.64
CA ASP A 176 5.85 20.45 5.94
C ASP A 176 5.90 20.75 7.45
N SER A 177 5.48 19.81 8.29
CA SER A 177 5.44 19.97 9.74
C SER A 177 6.78 19.72 10.41
N GLU A 178 6.97 20.33 11.60
CA GLU A 178 8.14 20.02 12.45
C GLU A 178 8.10 18.58 12.97
N ALA A 179 6.90 18.06 13.27
CA ALA A 179 6.73 16.66 13.70
C ALA A 179 7.27 15.65 12.67
N TRP A 180 7.13 15.96 11.38
CA TRP A 180 7.73 15.16 10.31
C TRP A 180 9.24 15.37 10.23
N ARG A 181 9.72 16.60 10.21
CA ARG A 181 11.14 16.92 10.09
C ARG A 181 11.97 16.37 11.25
N SER A 182 11.44 16.40 12.46
CA SER A 182 12.09 15.83 13.66
C SER A 182 12.00 14.30 13.73
N GLY A 183 11.25 13.67 12.84
CA GLY A 183 11.03 12.21 12.84
C GLY A 183 10.08 11.71 13.94
N LEU A 184 9.27 12.60 14.53
CA LEU A 184 8.26 12.22 15.51
C LEU A 184 7.13 11.40 14.89
N VAL A 185 6.81 11.61 13.59
CA VAL A 185 5.77 10.89 12.89
C VAL A 185 6.23 10.37 11.52
N GLU A 186 5.62 9.26 11.08
CA GLU A 186 5.70 8.68 9.74
C GLU A 186 4.30 8.52 9.16
N VAL A 187 4.09 8.89 7.90
CA VAL A 187 2.83 8.58 7.20
C VAL A 187 2.75 7.09 6.99
N GLN A 188 1.77 6.45 7.63
CA GLN A 188 1.57 5.01 7.56
C GLN A 188 0.13 4.66 7.89
N ASP A 189 -0.52 3.88 7.02
CA ASP A 189 -1.87 3.34 7.27
C ASP A 189 -1.94 2.58 8.59
N GLU A 190 -3.06 2.70 9.31
CA GLU A 190 -3.24 2.04 10.60
C GLU A 190 -3.06 0.52 10.50
N GLY A 191 -3.61 -0.15 9.47
CA GLY A 191 -3.42 -1.58 9.28
C GLY A 191 -1.94 -1.97 9.11
N SER A 192 -1.17 -1.16 8.35
CA SER A 192 0.28 -1.38 8.23
C SER A 192 1.03 -1.21 9.55
N GLN A 193 0.54 -0.35 10.47
CA GLN A 193 1.07 -0.25 11.83
C GLN A 193 0.78 -1.53 12.63
N LEU A 194 -0.44 -2.07 12.52
CA LEU A 194 -0.84 -3.32 13.19
C LEU A 194 0.01 -4.50 12.73
N LEU A 195 0.38 -4.57 11.44
CA LEU A 195 1.27 -5.63 10.93
C LEU A 195 2.65 -5.59 11.60
N ALA A 196 3.19 -4.41 11.85
CA ALA A 196 4.45 -4.28 12.60
C ALA A 196 4.28 -4.71 14.08
N LEU A 197 3.15 -4.41 14.70
CA LEU A 197 2.83 -4.87 16.06
C LEU A 197 2.65 -6.40 16.14
N ALA A 198 2.08 -7.04 15.09
CA ALA A 198 1.96 -8.50 15.01
C ALA A 198 3.32 -9.21 15.12
N CYS A 199 4.39 -8.54 14.74
CA CYS A 199 5.75 -9.04 14.86
C CYS A 199 6.21 -9.22 16.30
N THR A 200 5.66 -8.47 17.26
CA THR A 200 6.05 -8.49 18.67
C THR A 200 7.56 -8.35 18.88
N ALA A 201 8.20 -7.51 18.05
CA ALA A 201 9.63 -7.22 18.15
C ALA A 201 9.98 -6.62 19.53
N ARG A 202 11.14 -7.01 20.08
CA ARG A 202 11.58 -6.57 21.40
C ARG A 202 13.04 -6.16 21.38
N PRO A 203 13.47 -5.31 22.33
CA PRO A 203 14.86 -4.96 22.49
C PRO A 203 15.77 -6.17 22.62
N GLY A 204 16.89 -6.16 21.89
CA GLY A 204 17.90 -7.21 21.91
C GLY A 204 17.70 -8.36 20.91
N MET A 205 16.59 -8.38 20.16
CA MET A 205 16.33 -9.39 19.13
C MET A 205 17.20 -9.20 17.89
N ASP A 206 17.48 -10.32 17.21
CA ASP A 206 17.94 -10.37 15.82
C ASP A 206 16.73 -10.50 14.89
N VAL A 207 16.45 -9.45 14.11
CA VAL A 207 15.26 -9.34 13.26
C VAL A 207 15.64 -9.24 11.79
N VAL A 208 14.88 -9.89 10.92
CA VAL A 208 14.99 -9.76 9.46
C VAL A 208 13.67 -9.25 8.90
N ASP A 209 13.70 -8.09 8.23
CA ASP A 209 12.63 -7.58 7.37
C ASP A 209 12.98 -7.94 5.93
N LEU A 210 12.39 -9.00 5.40
CA LEU A 210 12.83 -9.66 4.17
C LEU A 210 12.46 -8.90 2.89
N CYS A 211 11.40 -8.09 2.94
CA CYS A 211 10.90 -7.28 1.81
C CYS A 211 10.68 -5.83 2.23
N ALA A 212 11.71 -5.21 2.79
CA ALA A 212 11.63 -3.97 3.56
C ALA A 212 11.18 -2.73 2.75
N GLY A 213 11.39 -2.74 1.43
CA GLY A 213 11.06 -1.62 0.57
C GLY A 213 11.75 -0.33 1.00
N ALA A 214 10.96 0.73 1.21
CA ALA A 214 11.45 2.01 1.71
C ALA A 214 11.48 2.11 3.25
N GLY A 215 11.33 1.00 3.97
CA GLY A 215 11.53 0.90 5.41
C GLY A 215 10.35 1.29 6.30
N GLY A 216 9.12 1.31 5.79
CA GLY A 216 7.96 1.70 6.61
C GLY A 216 7.75 0.81 7.85
N LYS A 217 7.75 -0.51 7.67
CA LYS A 217 7.67 -1.50 8.76
C LYS A 217 9.00 -1.64 9.50
N THR A 218 10.14 -1.58 8.78
CA THR A 218 11.49 -1.55 9.38
C THR A 218 11.62 -0.48 10.47
N LEU A 219 11.18 0.76 10.20
CA LEU A 219 11.17 1.86 11.16
C LEU A 219 10.27 1.57 12.37
N ALA A 220 9.14 0.92 12.16
CA ALA A 220 8.24 0.51 13.25
C ALA A 220 8.91 -0.55 14.12
N LEU A 221 9.49 -1.59 13.52
CA LEU A 221 10.22 -2.65 14.24
C LEU A 221 11.38 -2.08 15.05
N ALA A 222 12.20 -1.20 14.46
CA ALA A 222 13.31 -0.56 15.16
C ALA A 222 12.85 0.27 16.37
N ALA A 223 11.69 0.92 16.27
CA ALA A 223 11.09 1.65 17.38
C ALA A 223 10.59 0.72 18.49
N GLU A 224 9.95 -0.42 18.17
CA GLU A 224 9.56 -1.44 19.14
C GLU A 224 10.78 -2.11 19.79
N MET A 225 11.89 -2.23 19.06
CA MET A 225 13.17 -2.72 19.59
C MET A 225 13.94 -1.66 20.39
N GLU A 226 13.46 -0.45 20.50
CA GLU A 226 14.13 0.66 21.22
C GLU A 226 15.57 0.89 20.77
N ASN A 227 15.88 0.72 19.49
CA ASN A 227 17.23 0.76 18.93
C ASN A 227 18.21 -0.23 19.60
N ARG A 228 17.75 -1.37 20.12
CA ARG A 228 18.59 -2.40 20.75
C ARG A 228 18.42 -3.73 20.03
N GLY A 229 19.53 -4.39 19.70
CA GLY A 229 19.55 -5.60 18.89
C GLY A 229 20.06 -5.35 17.47
N ARG A 230 19.66 -6.19 16.53
CA ARG A 230 20.03 -6.12 15.12
C ARG A 230 18.81 -6.22 14.22
N LEU A 231 18.71 -5.39 13.20
CA LEU A 231 17.61 -5.44 12.22
C LEU A 231 18.18 -5.40 10.80
N VAL A 232 18.18 -6.54 10.13
CA VAL A 232 18.54 -6.63 8.71
C VAL A 232 17.31 -6.32 7.86
N ALA A 233 17.38 -5.26 7.05
CA ALA A 233 16.31 -4.84 6.16
C ALA A 233 16.71 -5.10 4.70
N SER A 234 16.12 -6.10 4.07
CA SER A 234 16.51 -6.53 2.72
C SER A 234 15.42 -6.26 1.69
N ASP A 235 15.82 -5.99 0.46
CA ASP A 235 14.92 -5.83 -0.69
C ASP A 235 15.72 -6.03 -1.98
N VAL A 236 15.05 -6.47 -3.05
CA VAL A 236 15.62 -6.59 -4.40
C VAL A 236 15.56 -5.26 -5.18
N ASP A 237 14.74 -4.30 -4.76
CA ASP A 237 14.57 -3.00 -5.41
C ASP A 237 15.51 -1.95 -4.80
N ARG A 238 16.62 -1.70 -5.52
CA ARG A 238 17.62 -0.69 -5.15
C ARG A 238 17.00 0.69 -4.95
N THR A 239 16.03 1.08 -5.79
CA THR A 239 15.41 2.40 -5.73
C THR A 239 14.57 2.57 -4.47
N ARG A 240 13.82 1.52 -4.09
CA ARG A 240 13.05 1.53 -2.85
C ARG A 240 13.98 1.54 -1.64
N LEU A 241 14.98 0.66 -1.62
CA LEU A 241 15.93 0.54 -0.51
C LEU A 241 16.74 1.83 -0.29
N SER A 242 17.14 2.53 -1.37
CA SER A 242 17.86 3.80 -1.25
C SER A 242 17.07 4.92 -0.55
N ARG A 243 15.73 4.85 -0.59
CA ARG A 243 14.85 5.80 0.11
C ARG A 243 14.78 5.54 1.63
N MET A 244 15.25 4.40 2.10
CA MET A 244 15.22 4.04 3.51
C MET A 244 16.20 4.89 4.33
N ARG A 245 17.42 5.10 3.84
CA ARG A 245 18.49 5.76 4.59
C ARG A 245 18.10 7.14 5.16
N PRO A 246 17.59 8.11 4.38
CA PRO A 246 17.18 9.40 4.93
C PRO A 246 16.03 9.29 5.93
N ARG A 247 15.19 8.27 5.82
CA ARG A 247 14.11 8.00 6.79
C ARG A 247 14.66 7.46 8.11
N LEU A 248 15.64 6.55 8.07
CA LEU A 248 16.34 6.05 9.27
C LEU A 248 17.00 7.20 10.04
N GLU A 249 17.73 8.07 9.33
CA GLU A 249 18.40 9.25 9.89
C GLU A 249 17.38 10.19 10.57
N ARG A 250 16.29 10.54 9.88
CA ARG A 250 15.23 11.38 10.42
C ARG A 250 14.58 10.75 11.65
N ALA A 251 14.26 9.46 11.60
CA ALA A 251 13.62 8.73 12.69
C ALA A 251 14.57 8.45 13.88
N GLY A 252 15.87 8.66 13.73
CA GLY A 252 16.87 8.34 14.75
C GLY A 252 17.09 6.84 14.94
N VAL A 253 16.91 6.06 13.89
CA VAL A 253 17.11 4.61 13.89
C VAL A 253 18.57 4.28 13.56
N SER A 254 19.21 3.45 14.39
CA SER A 254 20.64 3.14 14.29
C SER A 254 20.97 1.64 14.13
N ILE A 255 20.00 0.74 14.39
CA ILE A 255 20.25 -0.72 14.40
C ILE A 255 19.96 -1.42 13.07
N VAL A 256 19.59 -0.65 12.03
CA VAL A 256 19.18 -1.21 10.74
C VAL A 256 20.39 -1.36 9.81
N GLU A 257 20.52 -2.57 9.26
CA GLU A 257 21.47 -2.91 8.21
C GLU A 257 20.72 -3.10 6.87
N PRO A 258 20.66 -2.09 5.98
CA PRO A 258 20.04 -2.25 4.66
C PRO A 258 20.85 -3.23 3.80
N ARG A 259 20.17 -4.21 3.19
CA ARG A 259 20.81 -5.22 2.34
C ARG A 259 20.10 -5.33 1.00
N LEU A 260 20.77 -4.95 -0.08
CA LEU A 260 20.27 -5.19 -1.42
C LEU A 260 20.49 -6.65 -1.79
N LEU A 261 19.42 -7.30 -2.26
CA LEU A 261 19.46 -8.68 -2.74
C LEU A 261 19.44 -8.72 -4.27
N ASP A 262 20.10 -9.73 -4.83
CA ASP A 262 19.98 -10.02 -6.26
C ASP A 262 18.85 -11.02 -6.48
N PRO A 263 17.88 -10.76 -7.37
CA PRO A 263 16.78 -11.69 -7.66
C PRO A 263 17.30 -13.08 -8.06
N GLY A 264 16.81 -14.12 -7.37
CA GLY A 264 17.20 -15.50 -7.57
C GLY A 264 18.47 -15.95 -6.84
N ARG A 265 19.14 -15.02 -6.12
CA ARG A 265 20.33 -15.30 -5.29
C ARG A 265 20.16 -14.88 -3.84
N GLU A 266 18.92 -14.68 -3.41
CA GLU A 266 18.59 -14.18 -2.06
C GLU A 266 19.11 -15.14 -0.97
N ARG A 267 19.02 -16.47 -1.17
CA ARG A 267 19.54 -17.46 -0.22
C ARG A 267 21.05 -17.33 -0.01
N GLU A 268 21.80 -17.14 -1.09
CA GLU A 268 23.25 -16.94 -1.02
C GLU A 268 23.60 -15.65 -0.25
N ALA A 269 22.91 -14.56 -0.54
CA ALA A 269 23.15 -13.28 0.11
C ALA A 269 22.78 -13.28 1.61
N LEU A 270 21.87 -14.18 2.03
CA LEU A 270 21.37 -14.29 3.40
C LEU A 270 21.90 -15.53 4.14
N GLU A 271 22.80 -16.33 3.55
CA GLU A 271 23.33 -17.58 4.14
C GLU A 271 23.87 -17.37 5.56
N GLY A 272 24.58 -16.25 5.81
CA GLY A 272 25.09 -15.91 7.13
C GLY A 272 24.03 -15.57 8.18
N LEU A 273 22.75 -15.56 7.84
CA LEU A 273 21.63 -15.33 8.77
C LEU A 273 20.78 -16.60 9.00
N LYS A 274 21.12 -17.70 8.35
CA LYS A 274 20.36 -18.94 8.42
C LYS A 274 20.26 -19.46 9.85
N GLY A 275 19.05 -19.68 10.32
CA GLY A 275 18.77 -20.20 11.66
C GLY A 275 19.16 -19.24 12.81
N GLN A 276 19.30 -17.93 12.55
CA GLN A 276 19.76 -16.98 13.57
C GLN A 276 18.69 -15.98 14.01
N ALA A 277 17.72 -15.68 13.15
CA ALA A 277 16.74 -14.63 13.43
C ALA A 277 15.74 -15.03 14.52
N ASP A 278 15.55 -14.18 15.53
CA ASP A 278 14.46 -14.29 16.49
C ASP A 278 13.11 -14.07 15.83
N LEU A 279 13.09 -13.19 14.82
CA LEU A 279 11.91 -12.76 14.10
C LEU A 279 12.23 -12.51 12.63
N VAL A 280 11.42 -13.08 11.73
CA VAL A 280 11.43 -12.76 10.30
C VAL A 280 10.08 -12.18 9.92
N LEU A 281 10.08 -10.96 9.37
CA LEU A 281 8.92 -10.36 8.73
C LEU A 281 9.01 -10.58 7.22
N VAL A 282 7.98 -11.18 6.65
CA VAL A 282 7.78 -11.37 5.22
C VAL A 282 6.62 -10.51 4.76
N ASP A 283 6.85 -9.18 4.58
CA ASP A 283 5.88 -8.25 3.97
C ASP A 283 5.95 -8.40 2.45
N ALA A 284 5.35 -9.48 1.95
CA ALA A 284 5.62 -9.98 0.62
C ALA A 284 5.07 -9.09 -0.51
N PRO A 285 5.74 -9.02 -1.66
CA PRO A 285 5.17 -8.44 -2.87
C PRO A 285 3.85 -9.12 -3.22
N CYS A 286 2.83 -8.32 -3.52
CA CYS A 286 1.48 -8.81 -3.77
C CYS A 286 0.73 -7.96 -4.80
N SER A 287 -0.50 -8.33 -5.10
CA SER A 287 -1.38 -7.60 -6.03
C SER A 287 -1.72 -6.17 -5.59
N GLY A 288 -1.65 -5.88 -4.29
CA GLY A 288 -2.03 -4.60 -3.72
C GLY A 288 -3.54 -4.34 -3.69
N THR A 289 -4.37 -5.37 -3.82
CA THR A 289 -5.83 -5.23 -3.86
C THR A 289 -6.42 -4.60 -2.60
N GLY A 290 -5.75 -4.73 -1.47
CA GLY A 290 -6.11 -4.07 -0.22
C GLY A 290 -5.88 -2.57 -0.20
N THR A 291 -5.12 -2.02 -1.15
CA THR A 291 -4.75 -0.60 -1.20
C THR A 291 -5.49 0.20 -2.29
N TRP A 292 -6.57 -0.31 -2.85
CA TRP A 292 -7.32 0.37 -3.92
C TRP A 292 -7.84 1.76 -3.51
N ARG A 293 -8.06 1.99 -2.21
CA ARG A 293 -8.38 3.34 -1.69
C ARG A 293 -7.31 4.38 -2.04
N ARG A 294 -6.03 3.96 -2.12
CA ARG A 294 -4.86 4.80 -2.43
C ARG A 294 -4.43 4.67 -3.87
N ASN A 295 -4.42 3.44 -4.39
CA ASN A 295 -3.90 3.07 -5.70
C ASN A 295 -4.99 2.35 -6.51
N PRO A 296 -6.09 3.05 -6.89
CA PRO A 296 -7.24 2.39 -7.51
C PRO A 296 -6.93 1.78 -8.88
N GLU A 297 -5.90 2.23 -9.58
CA GLU A 297 -5.47 1.69 -10.86
C GLU A 297 -4.81 0.30 -10.76
N LEU A 298 -4.43 -0.15 -9.57
CA LEU A 298 -3.83 -1.49 -9.38
C LEU A 298 -4.77 -2.61 -9.85
N ARG A 299 -6.10 -2.43 -9.72
CA ARG A 299 -7.07 -3.40 -10.21
C ARG A 299 -7.05 -3.58 -11.73
N TRP A 300 -6.65 -2.55 -12.47
CA TRP A 300 -6.49 -2.59 -13.93
C TRP A 300 -5.24 -3.35 -14.37
N ARG A 301 -4.22 -3.43 -13.51
CA ARG A 301 -2.90 -4.01 -13.78
C ARG A 301 -2.79 -5.48 -13.47
N LEU A 302 -3.77 -6.03 -12.76
CA LEU A 302 -3.72 -7.41 -12.30
C LEU A 302 -4.32 -8.34 -13.35
N ASP A 303 -3.49 -9.18 -13.93
CA ASP A 303 -3.87 -10.27 -14.81
C ASP A 303 -3.57 -11.64 -14.13
N PRO A 304 -4.12 -12.76 -14.64
CA PRO A 304 -3.91 -14.08 -14.05
C PRO A 304 -2.44 -14.50 -13.99
N ALA A 305 -1.65 -14.20 -15.02
CA ALA A 305 -0.23 -14.57 -15.08
C ALA A 305 0.60 -13.79 -14.05
N ARG A 306 0.28 -12.52 -13.84
CA ARG A 306 0.90 -11.71 -12.80
C ARG A 306 0.57 -12.24 -11.40
N LEU A 307 -0.70 -12.59 -11.16
CA LEU A 307 -1.11 -13.15 -9.88
C LEU A 307 -0.39 -14.47 -9.59
N GLU A 308 -0.31 -15.37 -10.57
CA GLU A 308 0.41 -16.63 -10.42
C GLU A 308 1.90 -16.42 -10.07
N ARG A 309 2.56 -15.46 -10.72
CA ARG A 309 3.96 -15.11 -10.38
C ARG A 309 4.09 -14.61 -8.96
N LEU A 310 3.17 -13.74 -8.50
CA LEU A 310 3.17 -13.21 -7.13
C LEU A 310 2.96 -14.34 -6.11
N VAL A 311 2.00 -15.22 -6.33
CA VAL A 311 1.73 -16.38 -5.46
C VAL A 311 2.95 -17.29 -5.34
N LYS A 312 3.66 -17.59 -6.45
CA LYS A 312 4.91 -18.36 -6.43
C LYS A 312 6.02 -17.64 -5.66
N GLN A 313 6.14 -16.33 -5.85
CA GLN A 313 7.14 -15.53 -5.14
C GLN A 313 6.86 -15.47 -3.64
N GLN A 314 5.62 -15.34 -3.22
CA GLN A 314 5.21 -15.36 -1.81
C GLN A 314 5.54 -16.71 -1.16
N ALA A 315 5.26 -17.83 -1.84
CA ALA A 315 5.62 -19.15 -1.35
C ALA A 315 7.14 -19.28 -1.14
N TYR A 316 7.93 -18.85 -2.12
CA TYR A 316 9.39 -18.83 -2.04
C TYR A 316 9.93 -18.00 -0.87
N LEU A 317 9.35 -16.78 -0.66
CA LEU A 317 9.77 -15.88 0.42
C LEU A 317 9.41 -16.43 1.81
N LEU A 318 8.27 -17.12 1.93
CA LEU A 318 7.90 -17.82 3.16
C LEU A 318 8.89 -18.95 3.48
N ASP A 319 9.26 -19.75 2.48
CA ASP A 319 10.22 -20.83 2.65
C ASP A 319 11.62 -20.28 3.00
N LEU A 320 12.04 -19.19 2.37
CA LEU A 320 13.28 -18.49 2.71
C LEU A 320 13.23 -17.94 4.15
N GLY A 321 12.11 -17.34 4.57
CA GLY A 321 11.91 -16.86 5.94
C GLY A 321 12.03 -18.00 6.96
N ALA A 322 11.53 -19.21 6.64
CA ALA A 322 11.66 -20.39 7.48
C ALA A 322 13.13 -20.87 7.64
N GLU A 323 13.95 -20.66 6.61
CA GLU A 323 15.38 -20.99 6.68
C GLU A 323 16.17 -20.02 7.57
N LEU A 324 15.72 -18.77 7.69
CA LEU A 324 16.41 -17.72 8.45
C LEU A 324 16.08 -17.74 9.95
N VAL A 325 14.86 -18.16 10.31
CA VAL A 325 14.41 -18.14 11.69
C VAL A 325 15.11 -19.21 12.52
N ARG A 326 15.51 -18.87 13.75
CA ARG A 326 16.10 -19.83 14.70
C ARG A 326 15.02 -20.76 15.33
N PRO A 327 15.41 -21.87 15.93
CA PRO A 327 14.49 -22.67 16.76
C PRO A 327 13.77 -21.81 17.79
N GLY A 328 12.45 -21.97 17.94
CA GLY A 328 11.60 -21.15 18.81
C GLY A 328 11.36 -19.71 18.35
N GLY A 329 11.98 -19.25 17.25
CA GLY A 329 11.78 -17.93 16.67
C GLY A 329 10.45 -17.81 15.92
N ILE A 330 10.17 -16.64 15.37
CA ILE A 330 8.86 -16.26 14.83
C ILE A 330 8.97 -15.86 13.37
N ILE A 331 8.01 -16.28 12.55
CA ILE A 331 7.78 -15.74 11.21
C ILE A 331 6.43 -15.03 11.21
N VAL A 332 6.40 -13.82 10.65
CA VAL A 332 5.17 -13.08 10.35
C VAL A 332 5.09 -12.87 8.85
N TYR A 333 4.03 -13.36 8.25
CA TYR A 333 3.68 -13.13 6.84
C TYR A 333 2.63 -12.04 6.75
N ALA A 334 2.83 -11.10 5.85
CA ALA A 334 1.90 -10.03 5.59
C ALA A 334 1.80 -9.72 4.09
N VAL A 335 0.60 -9.41 3.64
CA VAL A 335 0.33 -8.89 2.29
C VAL A 335 -0.75 -7.80 2.35
N CYS A 336 -0.58 -6.74 1.56
CA CYS A 336 -1.63 -5.75 1.34
C CYS A 336 -2.60 -6.23 0.23
N SER A 337 -3.10 -7.45 0.38
CA SER A 337 -4.00 -8.12 -0.56
C SER A 337 -5.25 -8.64 0.13
N LEU A 338 -6.36 -8.58 -0.60
CA LEU A 338 -7.65 -9.14 -0.22
C LEU A 338 -7.99 -10.40 -1.04
N LEU A 339 -7.05 -10.90 -1.86
CA LEU A 339 -7.24 -12.12 -2.63
C LEU A 339 -6.96 -13.35 -1.76
N ALA A 340 -7.85 -14.35 -1.84
CA ALA A 340 -7.74 -15.57 -1.05
C ALA A 340 -6.41 -16.31 -1.34
N GLU A 341 -5.96 -16.32 -2.59
CA GLU A 341 -4.73 -17.01 -3.00
C GLU A 341 -3.46 -16.39 -2.40
N GLU A 342 -3.43 -15.06 -2.19
CA GLU A 342 -2.28 -14.36 -1.64
C GLU A 342 -2.28 -14.30 -0.10
N GLY A 343 -3.45 -14.37 0.52
CA GLY A 343 -3.62 -14.36 1.97
C GLY A 343 -3.76 -15.76 2.55
N ARG A 344 -5.01 -16.15 2.82
CA ARG A 344 -5.39 -17.42 3.44
C ARG A 344 -4.75 -18.62 2.74
N GLY A 345 -4.83 -18.70 1.42
CA GLY A 345 -4.31 -19.83 0.65
C GLY A 345 -2.80 -20.02 0.81
N GLN A 346 -2.01 -18.92 0.81
CA GLN A 346 -0.57 -19.01 1.10
C GLN A 346 -0.30 -19.48 2.52
N ALA A 347 -1.05 -18.97 3.48
CA ALA A 347 -0.86 -19.34 4.88
C ALA A 347 -1.21 -20.82 5.16
N GLU A 348 -2.30 -21.33 4.57
CA GLU A 348 -2.69 -22.73 4.65
C GLU A 348 -1.65 -23.64 3.99
N ALA A 349 -1.23 -23.30 2.77
CA ALA A 349 -0.22 -24.05 2.04
C ALA A 349 1.15 -24.07 2.76
N PHE A 350 1.54 -22.96 3.39
CA PHE A 350 2.76 -22.91 4.20
C PHE A 350 2.65 -23.77 5.45
N GLY A 351 1.52 -23.75 6.14
CA GLY A 351 1.28 -24.62 7.31
C GLY A 351 1.36 -26.12 6.98
N VAL A 352 0.95 -26.52 5.78
CA VAL A 352 1.03 -27.93 5.35
C VAL A 352 2.46 -28.35 4.99
N ARG A 353 3.24 -27.48 4.32
CA ARG A 353 4.59 -27.83 3.81
C ARG A 353 5.73 -27.54 4.80
N SER A 354 5.47 -26.80 5.85
CA SER A 354 6.46 -26.44 6.87
C SER A 354 6.21 -27.16 8.19
N SER A 355 7.25 -27.26 9.03
CA SER A 355 7.13 -27.74 10.42
C SER A 355 6.71 -26.63 11.40
N MET A 356 6.40 -25.45 10.89
CA MET A 356 6.06 -24.29 11.72
C MET A 356 4.71 -24.45 12.41
N VAL A 357 4.62 -24.00 13.67
CA VAL A 357 3.39 -24.03 14.46
C VAL A 357 2.66 -22.70 14.30
N SER A 358 1.42 -22.74 13.80
CA SER A 358 0.60 -21.54 13.63
C SER A 358 0.26 -20.92 14.98
N GLU A 359 0.41 -19.61 15.08
CA GLU A 359 0.00 -18.80 16.24
C GLU A 359 -0.95 -17.68 15.78
N ALA A 360 -1.91 -17.30 16.62
CA ALA A 360 -2.76 -16.16 16.33
C ALA A 360 -1.92 -14.86 16.31
N PRO A 361 -2.05 -14.00 15.26
CA PRO A 361 -1.45 -12.67 15.29
C PRO A 361 -1.99 -11.83 16.46
N LEU A 362 -1.10 -11.22 17.23
CA LEU A 362 -1.44 -10.46 18.44
C LEU A 362 -1.70 -8.98 18.08
N ILE A 363 -2.81 -8.72 17.40
CA ILE A 363 -3.25 -7.36 17.03
C ILE A 363 -4.71 -7.16 17.36
N PRO A 364 -5.15 -5.93 17.67
CA PRO A 364 -6.57 -5.60 17.71
C PRO A 364 -7.14 -5.55 16.29
N GLY A 365 -8.42 -5.92 16.13
CA GLY A 365 -9.09 -5.92 14.85
C GLY A 365 -8.76 -7.11 13.94
N GLY A 366 -9.31 -7.09 12.73
CA GLY A 366 -9.24 -8.18 11.79
C GLY A 366 -10.22 -9.31 12.09
N ARG A 367 -10.59 -10.05 11.05
CA ARG A 367 -11.45 -11.23 11.12
C ARG A 367 -10.62 -12.50 10.90
N PRO A 368 -10.86 -13.60 11.66
CA PRO A 368 -10.17 -14.86 11.42
C PRO A 368 -10.35 -15.35 9.97
N ALA A 369 -9.25 -15.61 9.31
CA ALA A 369 -9.17 -16.03 7.92
C ALA A 369 -8.15 -17.19 7.78
N GLY A 370 -8.61 -18.42 8.00
CA GLY A 370 -7.72 -19.58 8.10
C GLY A 370 -6.72 -19.42 9.26
N PRO A 371 -5.42 -19.63 9.05
CA PRO A 371 -4.40 -19.48 10.10
C PRO A 371 -4.00 -18.04 10.40
N GLY A 372 -4.68 -17.05 9.80
CA GLY A 372 -4.35 -15.62 9.95
C GLY A 372 -5.58 -14.75 10.24
N LEU A 373 -5.36 -13.44 10.11
CA LEU A 373 -6.38 -12.39 10.23
C LEU A 373 -6.45 -11.58 8.94
N LEU A 374 -7.67 -11.22 8.53
CA LEU A 374 -7.96 -10.33 7.43
C LEU A 374 -8.49 -9.00 7.97
N LEU A 375 -7.79 -7.91 7.66
CA LEU A 375 -8.22 -6.53 7.88
C LEU A 375 -8.81 -5.98 6.59
N THR A 376 -9.94 -5.26 6.68
CA THR A 376 -10.58 -4.66 5.51
C THR A 376 -11.03 -3.22 5.75
N PRO A 377 -11.11 -2.40 4.70
CA PRO A 377 -11.62 -1.04 4.81
C PRO A 377 -13.06 -0.97 5.35
N GLY A 378 -13.90 -1.93 4.99
CA GLY A 378 -15.30 -1.95 5.41
C GLY A 378 -15.52 -2.37 6.85
N HIS A 379 -14.67 -3.23 7.39
CA HIS A 379 -14.79 -3.76 8.75
C HIS A 379 -13.90 -3.00 9.75
N ASP A 380 -12.63 -2.78 9.38
CA ASP A 380 -11.62 -2.24 10.32
C ASP A 380 -11.31 -0.76 10.08
N GLY A 381 -11.76 -0.18 8.97
CA GLY A 381 -11.43 1.20 8.58
C GLY A 381 -9.99 1.40 8.08
N THR A 382 -9.17 0.35 8.08
CA THR A 382 -7.78 0.33 7.59
C THR A 382 -7.72 0.06 6.08
N ASP A 383 -6.54 0.11 5.47
CA ASP A 383 -6.35 -0.57 4.18
C ASP A 383 -6.53 -2.10 4.36
N GLY A 384 -6.70 -2.82 3.26
CA GLY A 384 -6.87 -4.26 3.31
C GLY A 384 -5.54 -4.98 3.50
N PHE A 385 -5.47 -5.87 4.49
CA PHE A 385 -4.28 -6.68 4.78
C PHE A 385 -4.67 -8.08 5.22
N PHE A 386 -3.84 -9.04 4.85
CA PHE A 386 -3.81 -10.34 5.50
C PHE A 386 -2.52 -10.47 6.30
N VAL A 387 -2.62 -11.06 7.50
CA VAL A 387 -1.46 -11.35 8.35
C VAL A 387 -1.60 -12.72 8.99
N ALA A 388 -0.50 -13.49 8.98
CA ALA A 388 -0.39 -14.76 9.67
C ALA A 388 0.95 -14.86 10.40
N ARG A 389 1.01 -15.71 11.42
CA ARG A 389 2.16 -15.86 12.31
C ARG A 389 2.41 -17.33 12.62
N TRP A 390 3.67 -17.69 12.69
CA TRP A 390 4.11 -19.04 13.09
C TRP A 390 5.32 -18.95 13.98
N ARG A 391 5.50 -20.01 14.76
CA ARG A 391 6.68 -20.28 15.57
C ARG A 391 7.44 -21.47 15.02
N ALA A 392 8.77 -21.35 14.93
CA ALA A 392 9.63 -22.46 14.60
C ALA A 392 9.66 -23.48 15.76
N PRO A 393 9.71 -24.80 15.48
CA PRO A 393 9.95 -25.79 16.51
C PRO A 393 11.24 -25.51 17.26
N CYS A 394 11.28 -25.96 18.56
CA CYS A 394 12.48 -25.89 19.39
C CYS A 394 13.48 -26.97 19.05
#